data_6f0a2870316e3984e5c9ff59f8636fa4
#
_entry.id   6f0a2870316e3984e5c9ff59f8636fa4
#
_cell.length_a   1.000
_cell.length_b   1.000
_cell.length_c   1.000
_cell.angle_alpha   90.00
_cell.angle_beta   90.00
_cell.angle_gamma   90.00
#
_symmetry.space_group_name_H-M   'P 1'
#
loop_
_entity.id
_entity.type
_entity.pdbx_description
1 polymer ?
#
loop_
_entity_poly.entity_id
_entity_poly.type
_entity_poly.pdbx_seq_one_letter_code
_entity_poly.pdbx_strand_id
1 'polypeptide(L)'
;MPVAPLASNSSPLSNIECTVPDRRGPDVTTENVDRHYLRMPHSERGMVVGLFGGSFNPPHQGHALVAEIALKRLGLDQLWWMVTPGNPLKSRNQLAPLAERIAESERVAADPRVKVTAFEQTLGTSYTANTLARVKARNPHVHFIWIMGADSLQTFHKWQKWQEIARTFPIAVIDRPGATLSFLSSKMARTFDFARVDEDDARILWKKRAPAWTFIHGPRSGLSSTAIRNGSSHSDAE
;
A
#
# COMPACT_ATOMS: atom_id res chain seq x y z
N MET A 1 41.07 -39.11 -69.77
CA MET A 1 41.00 -39.22 -68.32
C MET A 1 39.84 -38.37 -67.84
N PRO A 2 38.68 -38.90 -67.48
CA PRO A 2 37.57 -38.10 -67.02
C PRO A 2 37.68 -37.88 -65.50
N VAL A 3 37.40 -36.66 -65.08
CA VAL A 3 37.37 -36.22 -63.71
C VAL A 3 35.99 -36.57 -63.12
N ALA A 4 35.97 -37.21 -61.96
CA ALA A 4 34.76 -37.60 -61.25
C ALA A 4 34.16 -36.39 -60.51
N PRO A 5 32.82 -36.29 -60.36
CA PRO A 5 32.19 -35.21 -59.62
C PRO A 5 32.18 -35.51 -58.12
N LEU A 6 32.43 -34.43 -57.33
CA LEU A 6 32.35 -34.41 -55.88
C LEU A 6 30.89 -34.49 -55.44
N ALA A 7 30.59 -35.47 -54.55
CA ALA A 7 29.28 -35.62 -53.89
C ALA A 7 29.08 -34.51 -52.86
N SER A 8 27.99 -33.77 -52.98
CA SER A 8 27.49 -32.81 -51.98
C SER A 8 26.75 -33.55 -50.86
N ASN A 9 27.32 -33.52 -49.67
CA ASN A 9 26.74 -34.08 -48.47
C ASN A 9 25.90 -33.00 -47.76
N SER A 10 24.60 -32.98 -48.01
CA SER A 10 23.65 -32.12 -47.32
C SER A 10 23.05 -32.86 -46.13
N SER A 11 23.57 -32.60 -44.96
CA SER A 11 22.94 -33.03 -43.69
C SER A 11 21.75 -32.13 -43.37
N PRO A 12 20.60 -32.65 -42.93
CA PRO A 12 19.47 -31.83 -42.53
C PRO A 12 19.75 -31.17 -41.17
N LEU A 13 19.61 -29.86 -41.12
CA LEU A 13 19.60 -29.09 -39.89
C LEU A 13 18.34 -29.47 -39.10
N SER A 14 18.54 -30.17 -37.99
CA SER A 14 17.51 -30.43 -37.01
C SER A 14 17.04 -29.11 -36.38
N ASN A 15 15.76 -28.80 -36.53
CA ASN A 15 15.08 -27.73 -35.84
C ASN A 15 15.20 -27.93 -34.33
N ILE A 16 16.05 -27.16 -33.68
CA ILE A 16 16.04 -27.02 -32.22
C ILE A 16 14.95 -26.00 -31.95
N GLU A 17 13.74 -26.46 -31.62
CA GLU A 17 12.72 -25.64 -31.01
C GLU A 17 13.25 -25.11 -29.67
N CYS A 18 13.59 -23.84 -29.66
CA CYS A 18 13.93 -23.11 -28.45
C CYS A 18 12.63 -22.89 -27.67
N THR A 19 12.24 -23.84 -26.83
CA THR A 19 11.16 -23.66 -25.87
C THR A 19 11.62 -22.63 -24.83
N VAL A 20 11.18 -21.40 -25.00
CA VAL A 20 11.28 -20.36 -23.97
C VAL A 20 10.43 -20.82 -22.78
N PRO A 21 11.02 -21.03 -21.59
CA PRO A 21 10.22 -21.41 -20.44
C PRO A 21 9.24 -20.28 -20.12
N ASP A 22 7.96 -20.63 -20.11
CA ASP A 22 6.87 -19.77 -19.69
C ASP A 22 7.13 -19.25 -18.26
N ARG A 23 7.52 -17.99 -18.16
CA ARG A 23 7.76 -17.30 -16.88
C ARG A 23 6.46 -16.83 -16.24
N ARG A 24 5.34 -17.45 -16.56
CA ARG A 24 4.13 -17.28 -15.74
C ARG A 24 4.35 -18.07 -14.46
N GLY A 25 4.70 -17.37 -13.39
CA GLY A 25 4.62 -17.94 -12.04
C GLY A 25 3.21 -18.48 -11.78
N PRO A 26 3.01 -19.32 -10.75
CA PRO A 26 1.74 -19.98 -10.49
C PRO A 26 0.60 -18.97 -10.55
N ASP A 27 -0.37 -19.28 -11.40
CA ASP A 27 -1.61 -18.54 -11.60
C ASP A 27 -2.24 -18.31 -10.21
N VAL A 28 -2.06 -17.10 -9.67
CA VAL A 28 -2.77 -16.66 -8.47
C VAL A 28 -4.21 -16.58 -8.94
N THR A 29 -4.98 -17.63 -8.63
CA THR A 29 -6.41 -17.69 -8.86
C THR A 29 -6.98 -16.29 -8.64
N THR A 30 -7.47 -15.69 -9.69
CA THR A 30 -8.26 -14.45 -9.66
C THR A 30 -9.54 -14.79 -8.92
N GLU A 31 -9.41 -14.87 -7.59
CA GLU A 31 -10.54 -15.00 -6.71
C GLU A 31 -11.52 -13.89 -7.08
N ASN A 32 -12.76 -14.22 -7.08
CA ASN A 32 -13.95 -13.51 -7.49
C ASN A 32 -14.11 -12.14 -6.80
N VAL A 33 -13.12 -11.24 -7.01
CA VAL A 33 -13.15 -9.86 -6.53
C VAL A 33 -14.02 -9.05 -7.49
N ASP A 34 -15.05 -8.41 -6.95
CA ASP A 34 -15.89 -7.51 -7.75
C ASP A 34 -15.02 -6.45 -8.43
N ARG A 35 -15.25 -6.25 -9.74
CA ARG A 35 -14.54 -5.28 -10.57
C ARG A 35 -14.61 -3.85 -10.04
N HIS A 36 -15.61 -3.54 -9.22
CA HIS A 36 -15.73 -2.26 -8.53
C HIS A 36 -14.48 -1.97 -7.68
N TYR A 37 -14.02 -2.92 -6.88
CA TYR A 37 -12.84 -2.76 -6.03
C TYR A 37 -11.52 -2.72 -6.81
N LEU A 38 -11.51 -3.21 -8.04
CA LEU A 38 -10.32 -3.23 -8.90
C LEU A 38 -10.09 -1.90 -9.64
N ARG A 39 -10.93 -0.90 -9.40
CA ARG A 39 -10.80 0.45 -9.97
C ARG A 39 -10.35 1.43 -8.90
N MET A 40 -9.65 2.48 -9.33
CA MET A 40 -9.41 3.63 -8.45
C MET A 40 -10.77 4.28 -8.14
N PRO A 41 -11.05 4.65 -6.87
CA PRO A 41 -12.26 5.37 -6.53
C PRO A 41 -12.38 6.68 -7.31
N HIS A 42 -13.60 7.12 -7.55
CA HIS A 42 -13.85 8.40 -8.20
C HIS A 42 -13.32 9.55 -7.33
N SER A 43 -12.67 10.51 -7.96
CA SER A 43 -12.19 11.72 -7.31
C SER A 43 -12.31 12.92 -8.25
N GLU A 44 -12.58 14.07 -7.68
CA GLU A 44 -12.77 15.32 -8.41
C GLU A 44 -11.57 16.26 -8.24
N ARG A 45 -11.48 17.23 -9.13
CA ARG A 45 -10.45 18.28 -9.06
C ARG A 45 -10.50 19.02 -7.73
N GLY A 46 -9.36 19.17 -7.08
CA GLY A 46 -9.21 19.91 -5.83
C GLY A 46 -9.51 19.10 -4.57
N MET A 47 -10.03 17.88 -4.69
CA MET A 47 -10.22 17.01 -3.52
C MET A 47 -8.91 16.73 -2.80
N VAL A 48 -9.00 16.62 -1.47
CA VAL A 48 -7.93 16.15 -0.58
C VAL A 48 -8.21 14.70 -0.21
N VAL A 49 -7.38 13.80 -0.71
CA VAL A 49 -7.58 12.34 -0.58
C VAL A 49 -6.45 11.71 0.23
N GLY A 50 -6.82 11.00 1.27
CA GLY A 50 -5.89 10.16 2.04
C GLY A 50 -5.69 8.81 1.36
N LEU A 51 -4.44 8.37 1.23
CA LEU A 51 -4.08 7.03 0.73
C LEU A 51 -3.61 6.18 1.90
N PHE A 52 -4.42 5.21 2.32
CA PHE A 52 -4.14 4.32 3.45
C PHE A 52 -4.00 2.89 2.96
N GLY A 53 -2.75 2.45 2.77
CA GLY A 53 -2.43 1.14 2.23
C GLY A 53 -2.00 0.13 3.29
N GLY A 54 -2.45 -1.12 3.13
CA GLY A 54 -2.09 -2.20 4.03
C GLY A 54 -2.56 -3.57 3.55
N SER A 55 -2.03 -4.63 4.17
CA SER A 55 -2.53 -5.99 3.90
C SER A 55 -3.91 -6.24 4.55
N PHE A 56 -4.21 -5.52 5.65
CA PHE A 56 -5.47 -5.66 6.40
C PHE A 56 -5.86 -7.13 6.60
N ASN A 57 -5.02 -7.87 7.31
CA ASN A 57 -5.13 -9.31 7.48
C ASN A 57 -5.08 -9.74 8.95
N PRO A 58 -6.21 -9.70 9.67
CA PRO A 58 -7.47 -9.04 9.30
C PRO A 58 -7.45 -7.51 9.51
N PRO A 59 -8.39 -6.77 8.92
CA PRO A 59 -8.69 -5.41 9.33
C PRO A 59 -9.32 -5.41 10.73
N HIS A 60 -9.17 -4.32 11.49
CA HIS A 60 -9.69 -4.21 12.85
C HIS A 60 -9.95 -2.76 13.23
N GLN A 61 -10.61 -2.54 14.37
CA GLN A 61 -11.00 -1.20 14.85
C GLN A 61 -9.83 -0.21 14.95
N GLY A 62 -8.62 -0.68 15.22
CA GLY A 62 -7.43 0.17 15.19
C GLY A 62 -7.12 0.76 13.81
N HIS A 63 -7.51 0.09 12.72
CA HIS A 63 -7.41 0.66 11.37
C HIS A 63 -8.54 1.67 11.11
N ALA A 64 -9.77 1.39 11.57
CA ALA A 64 -10.88 2.33 11.50
C ALA A 64 -10.56 3.63 12.25
N LEU A 65 -9.98 3.53 13.43
CA LEU A 65 -9.56 4.68 14.22
C LEU A 65 -8.51 5.53 13.49
N VAL A 66 -7.53 4.90 12.82
CA VAL A 66 -6.56 5.62 11.98
C VAL A 66 -7.28 6.37 10.85
N ALA A 67 -8.23 5.73 10.18
CA ALA A 67 -9.00 6.36 9.11
C ALA A 67 -9.85 7.54 9.61
N GLU A 68 -10.52 7.38 10.74
CA GLU A 68 -11.33 8.43 11.38
C GLU A 68 -10.49 9.65 11.76
N ILE A 69 -9.36 9.42 12.46
CA ILE A 69 -8.45 10.50 12.85
C ILE A 69 -7.91 11.22 11.62
N ALA A 70 -7.51 10.48 10.59
CA ALA A 70 -7.01 11.05 9.34
C ALA A 70 -8.08 11.93 8.67
N LEU A 71 -9.30 11.42 8.50
CA LEU A 71 -10.41 12.17 7.91
C LEU A 71 -10.67 13.48 8.65
N LYS A 72 -10.68 13.45 9.98
CA LYS A 72 -10.99 14.60 10.83
C LYS A 72 -9.83 15.59 10.90
N ARG A 73 -8.62 15.12 11.22
CA ARG A 73 -7.47 16.01 11.51
C ARG A 73 -6.85 16.60 10.24
N LEU A 74 -6.85 15.85 9.14
CA LEU A 74 -6.33 16.33 7.85
C LEU A 74 -7.38 17.04 7.00
N GLY A 75 -8.67 16.97 7.37
CA GLY A 75 -9.77 17.54 6.59
C GLY A 75 -9.92 16.88 5.22
N LEU A 76 -9.86 15.56 5.17
CA LEU A 76 -9.96 14.81 3.93
C LEU A 76 -11.39 14.78 3.39
N ASP A 77 -11.55 14.92 2.07
CA ASP A 77 -12.81 14.68 1.37
C ASP A 77 -13.09 13.18 1.23
N GLN A 78 -12.04 12.39 1.01
CA GLN A 78 -12.10 10.93 0.94
C GLN A 78 -10.83 10.30 1.55
N LEU A 79 -10.96 9.04 1.97
CA LEU A 79 -9.83 8.17 2.30
C LEU A 79 -9.94 6.90 1.47
N TRP A 80 -8.92 6.62 0.66
CA TRP A 80 -8.84 5.35 -0.08
C TRP A 80 -8.15 4.31 0.79
N TRP A 81 -8.94 3.35 1.26
CA TRP A 81 -8.47 2.21 2.03
C TRP A 81 -8.03 1.12 1.06
N MET A 82 -6.72 1.09 0.80
CA MET A 82 -6.13 0.29 -0.28
C MET A 82 -5.70 -1.08 0.26
N VAL A 83 -6.52 -2.11 0.04
CA VAL A 83 -6.22 -3.50 0.40
C VAL A 83 -5.21 -4.05 -0.61
N THR A 84 -3.95 -4.26 -0.15
CA THR A 84 -2.89 -4.72 -1.06
C THR A 84 -3.00 -6.21 -1.33
N PRO A 85 -2.66 -6.69 -2.54
CA PRO A 85 -2.69 -8.12 -2.88
C PRO A 85 -1.66 -8.93 -2.09
N GLY A 86 -0.63 -8.27 -1.57
CA GLY A 86 0.39 -8.87 -0.70
C GLY A 86 1.52 -7.88 -0.42
N ASN A 87 2.15 -8.02 0.74
CA ASN A 87 3.33 -7.23 1.09
C ASN A 87 4.59 -8.05 0.77
N PRO A 88 5.50 -7.57 -0.11
CA PRO A 88 6.74 -8.27 -0.45
C PRO A 88 7.64 -8.59 0.76
N LEU A 89 7.50 -7.83 1.85
CA LEU A 89 8.26 -7.99 3.08
C LEU A 89 7.64 -8.99 4.07
N LYS A 90 6.46 -9.56 3.75
CA LYS A 90 5.75 -10.51 4.63
C LYS A 90 5.57 -11.86 3.92
N SER A 91 5.59 -12.95 4.69
CA SER A 91 5.27 -14.28 4.17
C SER A 91 3.84 -14.32 3.61
N ARG A 92 3.68 -14.85 2.39
CA ARG A 92 2.36 -15.00 1.73
C ARG A 92 1.53 -16.14 2.32
N ASN A 93 2.15 -17.10 3.02
CA ASN A 93 1.49 -18.32 3.50
C ASN A 93 0.42 -18.10 4.57
N GLN A 94 0.29 -16.88 5.11
CA GLN A 94 -0.69 -16.52 6.14
C GLN A 94 -1.65 -15.41 5.70
N LEU A 95 -1.68 -15.10 4.40
CA LEU A 95 -2.52 -14.03 3.90
C LEU A 95 -3.89 -14.61 3.51
N ALA A 96 -4.96 -14.12 4.15
CA ALA A 96 -6.31 -14.47 3.77
C ALA A 96 -6.63 -14.01 2.33
N PRO A 97 -7.58 -14.65 1.66
CA PRO A 97 -8.04 -14.27 0.33
C PRO A 97 -8.33 -12.77 0.20
N LEU A 98 -8.00 -12.17 -0.96
CA LEU A 98 -8.18 -10.74 -1.16
C LEU A 98 -9.65 -10.32 -1.03
N ALA A 99 -10.57 -11.12 -1.57
CA ALA A 99 -12.02 -10.87 -1.50
C ALA A 99 -12.51 -10.83 -0.04
N GLU A 100 -12.04 -11.74 0.80
CA GLU A 100 -12.37 -11.79 2.23
C GLU A 100 -11.87 -10.55 2.96
N ARG A 101 -10.60 -10.16 2.73
CA ARG A 101 -10.00 -8.95 3.35
C ARG A 101 -10.69 -7.66 2.91
N ILE A 102 -11.19 -7.59 1.66
CA ILE A 102 -12.01 -6.48 1.17
C ILE A 102 -13.34 -6.45 1.93
N ALA A 103 -14.07 -7.57 1.96
CA ALA A 103 -15.37 -7.65 2.63
C ALA A 103 -15.29 -7.32 4.14
N GLU A 104 -14.21 -7.74 4.81
CA GLU A 104 -13.95 -7.37 6.19
C GLU A 104 -13.57 -5.90 6.34
N SER A 105 -12.81 -5.34 5.40
CA SER A 105 -12.46 -3.92 5.41
C SER A 105 -13.69 -3.04 5.26
N GLU A 106 -14.65 -3.41 4.41
CA GLU A 106 -15.95 -2.72 4.28
C GLU A 106 -16.75 -2.76 5.59
N ARG A 107 -16.75 -3.89 6.29
CA ARG A 107 -17.45 -4.00 7.58
C ARG A 107 -16.83 -3.12 8.67
N VAL A 108 -15.52 -2.90 8.61
CA VAL A 108 -14.78 -2.11 9.59
C VAL A 108 -14.78 -0.62 9.23
N ALA A 109 -14.85 -0.28 7.95
CA ALA A 109 -14.82 1.09 7.44
C ALA A 109 -16.23 1.72 7.49
N ALA A 110 -16.63 2.25 8.65
CA ALA A 110 -17.99 2.76 8.87
C ALA A 110 -18.28 4.13 8.23
N ASP A 111 -17.25 4.97 7.95
CA ASP A 111 -17.45 6.32 7.39
C ASP A 111 -17.64 6.24 5.85
N PRO A 112 -18.71 6.83 5.29
CA PRO A 112 -18.97 6.77 3.85
C PRO A 112 -17.91 7.45 2.98
N ARG A 113 -17.05 8.29 3.56
CA ARG A 113 -15.90 8.89 2.87
C ARG A 113 -14.74 7.93 2.74
N VAL A 114 -14.73 6.82 3.48
CA VAL A 114 -13.76 5.74 3.30
C VAL A 114 -14.18 4.92 2.08
N LYS A 115 -13.29 4.80 1.11
CA LYS A 115 -13.48 4.01 -0.11
C LYS A 115 -12.53 2.84 -0.09
N VAL A 116 -13.06 1.65 0.21
CA VAL A 116 -12.27 0.41 0.15
C VAL A 116 -11.99 0.08 -1.31
N THR A 117 -10.75 -0.27 -1.59
CA THR A 117 -10.31 -0.57 -2.95
C THR A 117 -9.13 -1.55 -2.95
N ALA A 118 -8.99 -2.31 -4.02
CA ALA A 118 -7.89 -3.23 -4.26
C ALA A 118 -7.29 -3.03 -5.67
N PHE A 119 -7.38 -1.81 -6.23
CA PHE A 119 -6.93 -1.52 -7.60
C PHE A 119 -5.45 -1.85 -7.82
N GLU A 120 -4.64 -1.93 -6.77
CA GLU A 120 -3.23 -2.33 -6.84
C GLU A 120 -3.06 -3.71 -7.48
N GLN A 121 -4.03 -4.63 -7.31
CA GLN A 121 -4.08 -5.93 -7.97
C GLN A 121 -3.96 -5.82 -9.50
N THR A 122 -4.55 -4.78 -10.09
CA THR A 122 -4.53 -4.56 -11.55
C THR A 122 -3.26 -3.88 -12.07
N LEU A 123 -2.41 -3.40 -11.17
CA LEU A 123 -1.21 -2.66 -11.55
C LEU A 123 0.00 -3.56 -11.84
N GLY A 124 -0.09 -4.85 -11.50
CA GLY A 124 1.02 -5.79 -11.66
C GLY A 124 2.25 -5.43 -10.82
N THR A 125 2.06 -4.68 -9.74
CA THR A 125 3.11 -4.28 -8.79
C THR A 125 2.63 -4.40 -7.36
N SER A 126 3.50 -4.81 -6.46
CA SER A 126 3.30 -4.81 -5.02
C SER A 126 4.16 -3.76 -4.30
N TYR A 127 4.80 -2.88 -5.05
CA TYR A 127 5.65 -1.83 -4.50
C TYR A 127 4.90 -0.51 -4.42
N THR A 128 4.72 -0.01 -3.21
CA THR A 128 3.99 1.23 -2.90
C THR A 128 4.46 2.43 -3.74
N ALA A 129 5.75 2.60 -3.97
CA ALA A 129 6.26 3.70 -4.79
C ALA A 129 5.68 3.69 -6.21
N ASN A 130 5.57 2.52 -6.84
CA ASN A 130 5.02 2.38 -8.18
C ASN A 130 3.50 2.63 -8.20
N THR A 131 2.78 2.12 -7.18
CA THR A 131 1.36 2.36 -7.01
C THR A 131 1.07 3.85 -6.87
N LEU A 132 1.77 4.53 -5.98
CA LEU A 132 1.60 5.96 -5.73
C LEU A 132 1.93 6.82 -6.97
N ALA A 133 2.99 6.49 -7.70
CA ALA A 133 3.32 7.18 -8.95
C ALA A 133 2.17 7.08 -9.97
N ARG A 134 1.53 5.91 -10.09
CA ARG A 134 0.37 5.72 -10.98
C ARG A 134 -0.88 6.45 -10.50
N VAL A 135 -1.13 6.48 -9.19
CA VAL A 135 -2.23 7.26 -8.59
C VAL A 135 -2.08 8.74 -8.94
N LYS A 136 -0.89 9.30 -8.72
CA LYS A 136 -0.59 10.71 -9.02
C LYS A 136 -0.72 11.03 -10.52
N ALA A 137 -0.21 10.16 -11.39
CA ALA A 137 -0.26 10.37 -12.84
C ALA A 137 -1.70 10.34 -13.38
N ARG A 138 -2.58 9.51 -12.81
CA ARG A 138 -3.98 9.42 -13.23
C ARG A 138 -4.88 10.51 -12.67
N ASN A 139 -4.49 11.10 -11.55
CA ASN A 139 -5.27 12.11 -10.83
C ASN A 139 -4.43 13.36 -10.53
N PRO A 140 -3.93 14.08 -11.57
CA PRO A 140 -2.96 15.17 -11.39
C PRO A 140 -3.54 16.40 -10.69
N HIS A 141 -4.86 16.48 -10.58
CA HIS A 141 -5.59 17.61 -9.98
C HIS A 141 -6.13 17.31 -8.57
N VAL A 142 -5.76 16.16 -7.99
CA VAL A 142 -6.14 15.73 -6.64
C VAL A 142 -4.94 15.90 -5.70
N HIS A 143 -5.21 16.35 -4.49
CA HIS A 143 -4.21 16.47 -3.44
C HIS A 143 -4.15 15.19 -2.61
N PHE A 144 -3.06 14.46 -2.71
CA PHE A 144 -2.91 13.20 -2.00
C PHE A 144 -2.02 13.34 -0.77
N ILE A 145 -2.41 12.67 0.33
CA ILE A 145 -1.61 12.47 1.53
C ILE A 145 -1.44 10.97 1.74
N TRP A 146 -0.19 10.50 1.89
CA TRP A 146 0.07 9.12 2.29
C TRP A 146 -0.14 8.97 3.80
N ILE A 147 -0.97 8.00 4.20
CA ILE A 147 -1.33 7.74 5.60
C ILE A 147 -0.73 6.42 6.05
N MET A 148 -0.11 6.40 7.22
CA MET A 148 0.39 5.18 7.84
C MET A 148 0.22 5.21 9.36
N GLY A 149 0.08 4.04 9.99
CA GLY A 149 0.20 3.90 11.43
C GLY A 149 1.66 4.06 11.90
N ALA A 150 1.86 4.44 13.13
CA ALA A 150 3.19 4.63 13.71
C ALA A 150 4.04 3.33 13.72
N ASP A 151 3.39 2.16 13.76
CA ASP A 151 4.04 0.85 13.61
C ASP A 151 4.73 0.68 12.24
N SER A 152 4.09 1.17 11.19
CA SER A 152 4.63 1.14 9.83
C SER A 152 5.82 2.08 9.65
N LEU A 153 5.85 3.20 10.37
CA LEU A 153 6.93 4.18 10.32
C LEU A 153 8.28 3.56 10.70
N GLN A 154 8.30 2.63 11.68
CA GLN A 154 9.52 1.93 12.11
C GLN A 154 10.20 1.16 10.99
N THR A 155 9.42 0.62 10.06
CA THR A 155 9.91 -0.21 8.95
C THR A 155 9.85 0.51 7.61
N PHE A 156 9.33 1.72 7.54
CA PHE A 156 9.14 2.47 6.30
C PHE A 156 10.45 2.64 5.51
N HIS A 157 11.56 2.82 6.19
CA HIS A 157 12.89 2.93 5.57
C HIS A 157 13.35 1.64 4.84
N LYS A 158 12.68 0.51 5.06
CA LYS A 158 12.93 -0.76 4.35
C LYS A 158 12.09 -0.89 3.08
N TRP A 159 11.15 0.01 2.85
CA TRP A 159 10.32 -0.03 1.65
C TRP A 159 11.12 0.41 0.43
N GLN A 160 10.86 -0.24 -0.70
CA GLN A 160 11.52 0.13 -1.94
C GLN A 160 11.24 1.61 -2.26
N LYS A 161 12.30 2.37 -2.53
CA LYS A 161 12.23 3.80 -2.87
C LYS A 161 11.51 4.68 -1.82
N TRP A 162 11.60 4.33 -0.54
CA TRP A 162 10.91 5.04 0.53
C TRP A 162 11.17 6.56 0.55
N GLN A 163 12.39 6.99 0.21
CA GLN A 163 12.73 8.41 0.12
C GLN A 163 12.01 9.10 -1.04
N GLU A 164 11.82 8.40 -2.16
CA GLU A 164 11.06 8.90 -3.30
C GLU A 164 9.59 9.09 -2.93
N ILE A 165 9.00 8.14 -2.18
CA ILE A 165 7.66 8.28 -1.62
C ILE A 165 7.57 9.55 -0.78
N ALA A 166 8.48 9.74 0.18
CA ALA A 166 8.46 10.89 1.09
C ALA A 166 8.69 12.24 0.36
N ARG A 167 9.43 12.24 -0.76
CA ARG A 167 9.63 13.45 -1.58
C ARG A 167 8.50 13.72 -2.58
N THR A 168 7.58 12.77 -2.75
CA THR A 168 6.50 12.87 -3.73
C THR A 168 5.17 13.19 -3.08
N PHE A 169 4.93 12.68 -1.87
CA PHE A 169 3.68 12.80 -1.13
C PHE A 169 3.92 13.36 0.26
N PRO A 170 3.10 14.33 0.73
CA PRO A 170 2.99 14.60 2.14
C PRO A 170 2.60 13.32 2.90
N ILE A 171 3.14 13.13 4.11
CA ILE A 171 2.91 11.92 4.90
C ILE A 171 2.27 12.27 6.23
N ALA A 172 1.17 11.62 6.57
CA ALA A 172 0.58 11.68 7.91
C ALA A 172 0.79 10.34 8.61
N VAL A 173 1.43 10.40 9.77
CA VAL A 173 1.64 9.26 10.66
C VAL A 173 0.66 9.37 11.82
N ILE A 174 -0.19 8.37 11.99
CA ILE A 174 -1.19 8.33 13.07
C ILE A 174 -0.69 7.42 14.19
N ASP A 175 -0.76 7.92 15.42
CA ASP A 175 -0.31 7.19 16.60
C ASP A 175 -1.05 5.85 16.77
N ARG A 176 -0.30 4.86 17.21
CA ARG A 176 -0.83 3.54 17.58
C ARG A 176 -0.11 3.03 18.83
N PRO A 177 -0.75 2.20 19.65
CA PRO A 177 -0.16 1.68 20.89
C PRO A 177 1.24 1.11 20.68
N GLY A 178 2.15 1.44 21.60
CA GLY A 178 3.53 0.95 21.61
C GLY A 178 4.50 1.69 20.68
N ALA A 179 4.07 2.66 19.89
CA ALA A 179 4.93 3.35 18.92
C ALA A 179 5.22 4.83 19.24
N THR A 180 4.51 5.43 20.21
CA THR A 180 4.47 6.88 20.46
C THR A 180 5.84 7.52 20.72
N LEU A 181 6.70 6.91 21.51
CA LEU A 181 8.03 7.46 21.83
C LEU A 181 9.10 7.08 20.81
N SER A 182 8.88 6.00 20.06
CA SER A 182 9.86 5.48 19.11
C SER A 182 9.82 6.15 17.75
N PHE A 183 8.79 6.97 17.44
CA PHE A 183 8.67 7.58 16.12
C PHE A 183 9.81 8.56 15.81
N LEU A 184 10.28 9.33 16.81
CA LEU A 184 11.40 10.28 16.63
C LEU A 184 12.72 9.57 16.30
N SER A 185 12.90 8.33 16.76
CA SER A 185 14.09 7.54 16.44
C SER A 185 14.02 6.86 15.07
N SER A 186 12.88 6.88 14.40
CA SER A 186 12.73 6.28 13.09
C SER A 186 13.64 6.94 12.05
N LYS A 187 14.18 6.15 11.12
CA LYS A 187 15.08 6.65 10.08
C LYS A 187 14.41 7.73 9.22
N MET A 188 13.09 7.58 8.96
CA MET A 188 12.31 8.56 8.21
C MET A 188 12.21 9.89 8.94
N ALA A 189 11.83 9.89 10.24
CA ALA A 189 11.69 11.11 11.03
C ALA A 189 13.03 11.86 11.12
N ARG A 190 14.14 11.14 11.36
CA ARG A 190 15.48 11.74 11.40
C ARG A 190 15.94 12.29 10.04
N THR A 191 15.62 11.60 8.94
CA THR A 191 16.04 12.04 7.59
C THR A 191 15.29 13.29 7.15
N PHE A 192 14.03 13.42 7.51
CA PHE A 192 13.14 14.50 7.10
C PHE A 192 12.66 15.38 8.28
N ASP A 193 13.46 15.49 9.35
CA ASP A 193 13.14 16.29 10.54
C ASP A 193 12.81 17.74 10.18
N PHE A 194 13.60 18.33 9.28
CA PHE A 194 13.41 19.69 8.76
C PHE A 194 12.06 19.93 8.05
N ALA A 195 11.38 18.86 7.67
CA ALA A 195 10.10 18.89 6.92
C ALA A 195 8.90 18.51 7.78
N ARG A 196 9.12 18.40 9.11
CA ARG A 196 8.04 18.10 10.05
C ARG A 196 7.10 19.28 10.19
N VAL A 197 5.81 19.01 10.10
CA VAL A 197 4.70 19.92 10.35
C VAL A 197 4.10 19.58 11.70
N ASP A 198 3.80 20.58 12.51
CA ASP A 198 3.13 20.39 13.80
C ASP A 198 1.75 19.74 13.60
N GLU A 199 1.33 18.92 14.57
CA GLU A 199 0.03 18.25 14.46
C GLU A 199 -1.16 19.21 14.54
N ASP A 200 -1.00 20.37 15.16
CA ASP A 200 -2.03 21.40 15.18
C ASP A 200 -2.24 22.01 13.79
N ASP A 201 -1.21 21.97 12.96
CA ASP A 201 -1.22 22.40 11.55
C ASP A 201 -1.52 21.24 10.57
N ALA A 202 -1.86 20.04 11.05
CA ALA A 202 -2.08 18.87 10.20
C ALA A 202 -3.09 19.12 9.07
N ARG A 203 -4.10 19.95 9.31
CA ARG A 203 -5.14 20.28 8.33
C ARG A 203 -4.63 20.97 7.06
N ILE A 204 -3.47 21.64 7.12
CA ILE A 204 -2.86 22.28 5.95
C ILE A 204 -1.75 21.45 5.31
N LEU A 205 -1.53 20.21 5.75
CA LEU A 205 -0.47 19.34 5.26
C LEU A 205 -0.53 19.15 3.73
N TRP A 206 -1.74 19.04 3.16
CA TRP A 206 -1.93 18.88 1.72
C TRP A 206 -1.44 20.07 0.88
N LYS A 207 -1.35 21.28 1.48
CA LYS A 207 -0.82 22.49 0.84
C LYS A 207 0.71 22.54 0.83
N LYS A 208 1.35 21.72 1.66
CA LYS A 208 2.80 21.68 1.77
C LYS A 208 3.40 20.90 0.60
N ARG A 209 4.49 21.40 0.06
CA ARG A 209 5.27 20.66 -0.93
C ARG A 209 6.04 19.53 -0.23
N ALA A 210 5.98 18.32 -0.76
CA ALA A 210 6.79 17.23 -0.25
C ALA A 210 8.30 17.49 -0.49
N PRO A 211 9.19 17.08 0.44
CA PRO A 211 8.86 16.32 1.64
C PRO A 211 8.15 17.20 2.67
N ALA A 212 7.05 16.69 3.23
CA ALA A 212 6.35 17.27 4.37
C ALA A 212 5.69 16.13 5.13
N TRP A 213 5.73 16.15 6.44
CA TRP A 213 5.13 15.08 7.23
C TRP A 213 4.69 15.58 8.61
N THR A 214 3.69 14.90 9.18
CA THR A 214 3.22 15.16 10.55
C THR A 214 3.03 13.85 11.30
N PHE A 215 3.13 13.93 12.62
CA PHE A 215 2.76 12.85 13.53
C PHE A 215 1.57 13.34 14.35
N ILE A 216 0.46 12.62 14.26
CA ILE A 216 -0.81 12.97 14.90
C ILE A 216 -1.04 12.01 16.05
N HIS A 217 -1.11 12.54 17.27
CA HIS A 217 -1.50 11.79 18.45
C HIS A 217 -3.02 11.53 18.45
N GLY A 218 -3.40 10.38 18.94
CA GLY A 218 -4.81 9.99 19.04
C GLY A 218 -5.05 9.01 20.19
N PRO A 219 -6.32 8.69 20.46
CA PRO A 219 -6.65 7.65 21.41
C PRO A 219 -6.00 6.34 20.98
N ARG A 220 -5.40 5.64 21.91
CA ARG A 220 -4.64 4.42 21.65
C ARG A 220 -5.59 3.23 21.59
N SER A 221 -5.50 2.42 20.53
CA SER A 221 -6.18 1.12 20.43
C SER A 221 -5.16 0.01 20.63
N GLY A 222 -5.41 -0.91 21.57
CA GLY A 222 -4.57 -2.08 21.83
C GLY A 222 -4.58 -3.14 20.72
N LEU A 223 -5.42 -2.97 19.70
CA LEU A 223 -5.63 -3.94 18.65
C LEU A 223 -4.52 -3.91 17.58
N SER A 224 -3.99 -5.07 17.24
CA SER A 224 -3.13 -5.27 16.08
C SER A 224 -3.52 -6.54 15.34
N SER A 225 -3.32 -6.55 14.01
CA SER A 225 -3.62 -7.75 13.19
C SER A 225 -2.82 -8.98 13.65
N THR A 226 -1.61 -8.79 14.19
CA THR A 226 -0.81 -9.88 14.73
C THR A 226 -1.39 -10.42 16.02
N ALA A 227 -1.80 -9.54 16.95
CA ALA A 227 -2.45 -9.95 18.20
C ALA A 227 -3.75 -10.72 17.93
N ILE A 228 -4.59 -10.24 17.01
CA ILE A 228 -5.85 -10.90 16.64
C ILE A 228 -5.59 -12.30 16.06
N ARG A 229 -4.63 -12.45 15.14
CA ARG A 229 -4.29 -13.78 14.59
C ARG A 229 -3.74 -14.75 15.63
N ASN A 230 -3.04 -14.26 16.63
CA ASN A 230 -2.48 -15.08 17.71
C ASN A 230 -3.47 -15.35 18.85
N GLY A 231 -4.75 -14.96 18.73
CA GLY A 231 -5.78 -15.19 19.74
C GLY A 231 -5.66 -14.31 20.98
N SER A 232 -4.81 -13.28 20.96
CA SER A 232 -4.66 -12.33 22.07
C SER A 232 -5.71 -11.22 21.96
N SER A 233 -6.99 -11.58 22.09
CA SER A 233 -8.03 -10.59 22.38
C SER A 233 -7.91 -10.23 23.87
N HIS A 234 -7.33 -9.09 24.18
CA HIS A 234 -7.51 -8.51 25.50
C HIS A 234 -8.97 -8.09 25.59
N SER A 235 -9.72 -8.80 26.40
CA SER A 235 -11.00 -8.35 26.93
C SER A 235 -10.71 -7.13 27.81
N ASP A 236 -10.93 -5.94 27.26
CA ASP A 236 -11.06 -4.75 28.09
C ASP A 236 -12.44 -4.86 28.76
N ALA A 237 -12.44 -5.42 29.96
CA ALA A 237 -13.50 -5.32 30.92
C ALA A 237 -13.07 -4.30 31.98
N GLU A 238 -13.99 -3.37 32.24
CA GLU A 238 -14.11 -2.41 33.34
C GLU A 238 -13.35 -1.09 33.17
#